data_6c3518f0753b7a553f05e92882cfa697
#
_entry.id   6c3518f0753b7a553f05e92882cfa697
#
_cell.length_a   1.000
_cell.length_b   1.000
_cell.length_c   1.000
_cell.angle_alpha   90.00
_cell.angle_beta   90.00
_cell.angle_gamma   90.00
#
_symmetry.space_group_name_H-M   'P 1'
#
loop_
_entity.id
_entity.type
_entity.pdbx_description
1 polymer ?
#
loop_
_entity_poly.entity_id
_entity_poly.type
_entity_poly.pdbx_seq_one_letter_code
_entity_poly.pdbx_strand_id
1 'polypeptide(L)'
;TSKINFVESDSKFDINGVQFVINPNDEFGLTKAVWMKESNGANVTVLTVGNQNADNILRKCLAIGADKAIRIDRESNDAFSVAKEIESHCKEANYDLIICGRESIDYNGGLVPGLLAGLLDYNFVTNCVSLEINGTKAKCSREISGGTEVSECELPLVIGSQKGLVEESDLIIPNMRGIMMARQKPLEIKEAQSFSSKAIDKKFYKPESKGEVKLVKPDEIDKLIDLLENEAKVL
;
A
#
# COMPACT_ATOMS: atom_id res chain seq x y z
N THR A 1 -1.53 1.50 19.08
CA THR A 1 -2.71 0.83 18.51
C THR A 1 -3.92 1.69 18.78
N SER A 2 -4.55 2.20 17.72
CA SER A 2 -5.76 3.00 17.83
C SER A 2 -6.93 2.15 18.33
N LYS A 3 -7.78 2.70 19.19
CA LYS A 3 -9.07 2.06 19.51
C LYS A 3 -9.93 2.02 18.24
N ILE A 4 -10.25 0.83 17.76
CA ILE A 4 -11.15 0.66 16.63
C ILE A 4 -12.59 0.77 17.16
N ASN A 5 -13.34 1.73 16.64
CA ASN A 5 -14.75 1.93 16.90
C ASN A 5 -15.53 2.05 15.60
N PHE A 6 -16.82 1.75 15.67
CA PHE A 6 -17.74 1.88 14.55
C PHE A 6 -18.89 2.79 14.94
N VAL A 7 -19.43 3.51 13.98
CA VAL A 7 -20.59 4.40 14.10
C VAL A 7 -21.68 4.00 13.10
N GLU A 8 -22.82 4.68 13.15
CA GLU A 8 -23.96 4.42 12.24
C GLU A 8 -24.39 2.95 12.24
N SER A 9 -24.61 2.39 13.44
CA SER A 9 -25.00 0.97 13.63
C SER A 9 -24.00 -0.01 13.03
N ASP A 10 -22.71 0.26 13.24
CA ASP A 10 -21.57 -0.53 12.76
C ASP A 10 -21.41 -0.58 11.22
N SER A 11 -22.02 0.36 10.49
CA SER A 11 -21.84 0.45 9.04
C SER A 11 -20.66 1.32 8.61
N LYS A 12 -20.06 2.07 9.56
CA LYS A 12 -18.97 3.01 9.25
C LYS A 12 -17.88 2.98 10.32
N PHE A 13 -16.63 3.05 9.88
CA PHE A 13 -15.49 3.19 10.78
C PHE A 13 -15.45 4.60 11.40
N ASP A 14 -15.23 4.68 12.71
CA ASP A 14 -15.10 5.96 13.41
C ASP A 14 -13.66 6.49 13.26
N ILE A 15 -13.51 7.54 12.47
CA ILE A 15 -12.21 8.18 12.21
C ILE A 15 -11.81 9.21 13.26
N ASN A 16 -12.63 9.48 14.27
CA ASN A 16 -12.32 10.48 15.30
C ASN A 16 -11.10 10.05 16.14
N GLY A 17 -10.07 10.88 16.13
CA GLY A 17 -8.82 10.60 16.85
C GLY A 17 -7.93 9.54 16.18
N VAL A 18 -8.25 9.10 14.95
CA VAL A 18 -7.41 8.19 14.17
C VAL A 18 -6.34 8.99 13.43
N GLN A 19 -5.09 8.57 13.57
CA GLN A 19 -3.99 9.09 12.79
C GLN A 19 -3.75 8.17 11.59
N PHE A 20 -3.97 8.70 10.39
CA PHE A 20 -3.62 8.01 9.15
C PHE A 20 -2.12 8.11 8.88
N VAL A 21 -1.57 7.04 8.29
CA VAL A 21 -0.16 6.94 7.91
C VAL A 21 -0.06 6.40 6.48
N ILE A 22 1.12 6.49 5.87
CA ILE A 22 1.38 5.81 4.60
C ILE A 22 1.25 4.31 4.86
N ASN A 23 0.59 3.59 3.97
CA ASN A 23 0.57 2.13 4.01
C ASN A 23 2.02 1.60 3.92
N PRO A 24 2.48 0.72 4.83
CA PRO A 24 3.86 0.25 4.84
C PRO A 24 4.32 -0.34 3.50
N ASN A 25 3.45 -1.09 2.81
CA ASN A 25 3.78 -1.64 1.50
C ASN A 25 4.01 -0.54 0.44
N ASP A 26 3.30 0.58 0.50
CA ASP A 26 3.54 1.74 -0.37
C ASP A 26 4.79 2.53 0.04
N GLU A 27 5.16 2.54 1.32
CA GLU A 27 6.37 3.23 1.80
C GLU A 27 7.66 2.58 1.27
N PHE A 28 7.70 1.24 1.15
CA PHE A 28 8.78 0.52 0.45
C PHE A 28 8.85 0.93 -1.03
N GLY A 29 7.71 0.97 -1.71
CA GLY A 29 7.60 1.39 -3.11
C GLY A 29 8.06 2.83 -3.32
N LEU A 30 7.64 3.74 -2.46
CA LEU A 30 8.05 5.15 -2.53
C LEU A 30 9.56 5.32 -2.33
N THR A 31 10.16 4.62 -1.35
CA THR A 31 11.60 4.66 -1.12
C THR A 31 12.35 4.14 -2.35
N LYS A 32 11.91 3.03 -2.95
CA LYS A 32 12.50 2.50 -4.20
C LYS A 32 12.39 3.51 -5.34
N ALA A 33 11.25 4.17 -5.51
CA ALA A 33 11.07 5.19 -6.54
C ALA A 33 12.01 6.39 -6.33
N VAL A 34 12.22 6.82 -5.08
CA VAL A 34 13.17 7.90 -4.77
C VAL A 34 14.60 7.49 -5.07
N TRP A 35 15.02 6.25 -4.79
CA TRP A 35 16.34 5.76 -5.20
C TRP A 35 16.53 5.73 -6.72
N MET A 36 15.47 5.35 -7.47
CA MET A 36 15.51 5.43 -8.93
C MET A 36 15.62 6.88 -9.44
N LYS A 37 14.98 7.82 -8.77
CA LYS A 37 15.15 9.24 -9.07
C LYS A 37 16.58 9.69 -8.83
N GLU A 38 17.19 9.32 -7.72
CA GLU A 38 18.55 9.72 -7.37
C GLU A 38 19.61 9.09 -8.29
N SER A 39 19.42 7.84 -8.70
CA SER A 39 20.35 7.10 -9.55
C SER A 39 20.18 7.35 -11.04
N ASN A 40 18.95 7.46 -11.52
CA ASN A 40 18.63 7.45 -12.95
C ASN A 40 17.90 8.72 -13.42
N GLY A 41 17.63 9.68 -12.51
CA GLY A 41 16.92 10.91 -12.84
C GLY A 41 15.41 10.72 -13.09
N ALA A 42 14.79 9.66 -12.55
CA ALA A 42 13.35 9.43 -12.69
C ALA A 42 12.53 10.56 -12.03
N ASN A 43 11.34 10.83 -12.58
CA ASN A 43 10.36 11.71 -11.95
C ASN A 43 9.40 10.89 -11.11
N VAL A 44 9.19 11.28 -9.86
CA VAL A 44 8.34 10.54 -8.91
C VAL A 44 7.08 11.34 -8.60
N THR A 45 5.95 10.82 -9.04
CA THR A 45 4.61 11.34 -8.71
C THR A 45 3.93 10.38 -7.75
N VAL A 46 3.48 10.85 -6.60
CA VAL A 46 2.62 10.08 -5.70
C VAL A 46 1.16 10.43 -5.94
N LEU A 47 0.31 9.40 -5.95
CA LEU A 47 -1.11 9.58 -6.21
C LEU A 47 -1.93 8.81 -5.17
N THR A 48 -3.03 9.38 -4.73
CA THR A 48 -4.03 8.70 -3.91
C THR A 48 -5.46 9.07 -4.35
N VAL A 49 -6.37 8.15 -4.16
CA VAL A 49 -7.81 8.40 -4.21
C VAL A 49 -8.28 8.49 -2.77
N GLY A 50 -8.74 9.67 -2.37
CA GLY A 50 -9.12 9.91 -0.98
C GLY A 50 -9.64 11.33 -0.75
N ASN A 51 -10.23 11.53 0.41
CA ASN A 51 -10.67 12.87 0.84
C ASN A 51 -9.49 13.70 1.38
N GLN A 52 -9.78 14.90 1.87
CA GLN A 52 -8.79 15.87 2.36
C GLN A 52 -7.87 15.33 3.47
N ASN A 53 -8.27 14.30 4.21
CA ASN A 53 -7.44 13.71 5.27
C ASN A 53 -6.14 13.10 4.71
N ALA A 54 -6.11 12.75 3.41
CA ALA A 54 -4.92 12.24 2.74
C ALA A 54 -3.85 13.32 2.45
N ASP A 55 -4.18 14.60 2.51
CA ASP A 55 -3.24 15.68 2.16
C ASP A 55 -1.97 15.69 3.03
N ASN A 56 -2.11 15.43 4.33
CA ASN A 56 -0.98 15.35 5.24
C ASN A 56 -0.05 14.16 4.90
N ILE A 57 -0.64 13.05 4.45
CA ILE A 57 0.10 11.86 4.04
C ILE A 57 0.85 12.14 2.74
N LEU A 58 0.21 12.78 1.77
CA LEU A 58 0.85 13.21 0.52
C LEU A 58 1.98 14.21 0.79
N ARG A 59 1.83 15.13 1.75
CA ARG A 59 2.91 16.02 2.18
C ARG A 59 4.08 15.24 2.78
N LYS A 60 3.82 14.16 3.54
CA LYS A 60 4.89 13.26 4.02
C LYS A 60 5.60 12.58 2.83
N CYS A 61 4.87 12.09 1.83
CA CYS A 61 5.46 11.49 0.63
C CYS A 61 6.36 12.49 -0.14
N LEU A 62 5.92 13.75 -0.27
CA LEU A 62 6.72 14.82 -0.86
C LEU A 62 7.98 15.13 -0.04
N ALA A 63 7.92 15.02 1.30
CA ALA A 63 9.05 15.21 2.19
C ALA A 63 10.05 14.03 2.13
N ILE A 64 9.59 12.82 1.89
CA ILE A 64 10.42 11.63 1.62
C ILE A 64 11.24 11.82 0.34
N GLY A 65 10.65 12.38 -0.72
CA GLY A 65 11.44 12.63 -1.94
C GLY A 65 10.64 12.79 -3.22
N ALA A 66 9.35 12.49 -3.23
CA ALA A 66 8.51 12.66 -4.41
C ALA A 66 8.55 14.10 -4.95
N ASP A 67 8.38 14.26 -6.26
CA ASP A 67 8.41 15.56 -6.94
C ASP A 67 7.06 16.25 -6.92
N LYS A 68 6.01 15.46 -7.11
CA LYS A 68 4.62 15.90 -7.22
C LYS A 68 3.70 14.95 -6.45
N ALA A 69 2.62 15.51 -5.91
CA ALA A 69 1.54 14.74 -5.32
C ALA A 69 0.21 15.04 -6.02
N ILE A 70 -0.63 14.03 -6.16
CA ILE A 70 -1.95 14.14 -6.75
C ILE A 70 -2.95 13.45 -5.83
N ARG A 71 -4.02 14.14 -5.49
CA ARG A 71 -5.17 13.57 -4.81
C ARG A 71 -6.39 13.62 -5.71
N ILE A 72 -6.97 12.46 -5.99
CA ILE A 72 -8.29 12.38 -6.64
C ILE A 72 -9.33 12.43 -5.53
N ASP A 73 -10.16 13.48 -5.54
CA ASP A 73 -11.06 13.81 -4.43
C ASP A 73 -12.29 12.89 -4.43
N ARG A 74 -12.12 11.72 -3.82
CA ARG A 74 -13.17 10.73 -3.69
C ARG A 74 -12.97 9.89 -2.43
N GLU A 75 -14.04 9.68 -1.66
CA GLU A 75 -14.07 8.66 -0.62
C GLU A 75 -14.62 7.37 -1.22
N SER A 76 -13.83 6.30 -1.21
CA SER A 76 -14.25 5.00 -1.73
C SER A 76 -13.47 3.88 -1.05
N ASN A 77 -14.19 2.85 -0.63
CA ASN A 77 -13.63 1.60 -0.10
C ASN A 77 -13.66 0.47 -1.15
N ASP A 78 -14.09 0.77 -2.37
CA ASP A 78 -14.19 -0.21 -3.46
C ASP A 78 -12.96 -0.17 -4.36
N ALA A 79 -12.19 -1.25 -4.36
CA ALA A 79 -10.96 -1.36 -5.13
C ALA A 79 -11.13 -1.12 -6.64
N PHE A 80 -12.29 -1.53 -7.21
CA PHE A 80 -12.54 -1.34 -8.63
C PHE A 80 -12.70 0.14 -8.99
N SER A 81 -13.51 0.87 -8.23
CA SER A 81 -13.71 2.30 -8.49
C SER A 81 -12.43 3.10 -8.24
N VAL A 82 -11.63 2.75 -7.21
CA VAL A 82 -10.32 3.33 -6.97
C VAL A 82 -9.37 3.07 -8.15
N ALA A 83 -9.28 1.82 -8.63
CA ALA A 83 -8.44 1.49 -9.79
C ALA A 83 -8.87 2.23 -11.05
N LYS A 84 -10.18 2.45 -11.27
CA LYS A 84 -10.72 3.22 -12.40
C LYS A 84 -10.36 4.71 -12.34
N GLU A 85 -10.39 5.30 -11.16
CA GLU A 85 -9.96 6.70 -10.98
C GLU A 85 -8.46 6.86 -11.28
N ILE A 86 -7.64 5.92 -10.78
CA ILE A 86 -6.20 5.92 -11.02
C ILE A 86 -5.91 5.68 -12.52
N GLU A 87 -6.56 4.69 -13.12
CA GLU A 87 -6.40 4.36 -14.55
C GLU A 87 -6.69 5.57 -15.44
N SER A 88 -7.78 6.27 -15.18
CA SER A 88 -8.16 7.45 -15.95
C SER A 88 -7.06 8.52 -15.95
N HIS A 89 -6.43 8.74 -14.77
CA HIS A 89 -5.29 9.66 -14.68
C HIS A 89 -4.04 9.12 -15.37
N CYS A 90 -3.71 7.84 -15.19
CA CYS A 90 -2.50 7.22 -15.74
C CYS A 90 -2.50 7.18 -17.28
N LYS A 91 -3.66 7.00 -17.90
CA LYS A 91 -3.80 7.05 -19.37
C LYS A 91 -3.42 8.41 -19.98
N GLU A 92 -3.69 9.49 -19.25
CA GLU A 92 -3.31 10.83 -19.70
C GLU A 92 -1.82 11.10 -19.50
N ALA A 93 -1.25 10.57 -18.42
CA ALA A 93 0.11 10.87 -17.97
C ALA A 93 1.19 9.96 -18.58
N ASN A 94 0.82 8.75 -19.08
CA ASN A 94 1.73 7.76 -19.70
C ASN A 94 2.94 7.43 -18.82
N TYR A 95 2.71 6.88 -17.62
CA TYR A 95 3.78 6.45 -16.72
C TYR A 95 4.44 5.15 -17.24
N ASP A 96 5.77 5.10 -17.19
CA ASP A 96 6.53 3.89 -17.53
C ASP A 96 6.42 2.82 -16.44
N LEU A 97 6.36 3.25 -15.17
CA LEU A 97 6.31 2.37 -14.00
C LEU A 97 5.29 2.89 -13.00
N ILE A 98 4.43 1.99 -12.52
CA ILE A 98 3.48 2.26 -11.44
C ILE A 98 3.82 1.32 -10.29
N ILE A 99 4.13 1.89 -9.12
CA ILE A 99 4.43 1.15 -7.90
C ILE A 99 3.28 1.35 -6.94
N CYS A 100 2.59 0.27 -6.61
CA CYS A 100 1.55 0.23 -5.59
C CYS A 100 2.01 -0.67 -4.45
N GLY A 101 1.55 -0.44 -3.23
CA GLY A 101 1.63 -1.47 -2.20
C GLY A 101 0.87 -2.73 -2.66
N ARG A 102 1.43 -3.92 -2.44
CA ARG A 102 0.75 -5.18 -2.84
C ARG A 102 -0.66 -5.28 -2.25
N GLU A 103 -0.83 -4.70 -1.08
CA GLU A 103 -2.10 -4.64 -0.35
C GLU A 103 -2.15 -3.41 0.57
N SER A 104 -3.36 -2.97 0.90
CA SER A 104 -3.64 -1.99 1.94
C SER A 104 -3.90 -2.73 3.25
N ILE A 105 -3.08 -2.49 4.30
CA ILE A 105 -3.13 -3.25 5.55
C ILE A 105 -4.35 -2.94 6.42
N ASP A 106 -5.06 -1.85 6.17
CA ASP A 106 -6.29 -1.48 6.88
C ASP A 106 -7.47 -2.38 6.54
N TYR A 107 -7.60 -2.77 5.27
CA TYR A 107 -8.65 -3.65 4.75
C TYR A 107 -8.12 -5.01 4.25
N ASN A 108 -6.81 -5.25 4.30
CA ASN A 108 -6.15 -6.36 3.60
C ASN A 108 -6.54 -6.45 2.11
N GLY A 109 -6.74 -5.29 1.51
CA GLY A 109 -7.19 -5.14 0.12
C GLY A 109 -6.02 -5.20 -0.87
N GLY A 110 -5.85 -6.32 -1.57
CA GLY A 110 -4.77 -6.53 -2.56
C GLY A 110 -5.21 -6.45 -4.02
N LEU A 111 -6.38 -5.89 -4.33
CA LEU A 111 -6.95 -5.92 -5.69
C LEU A 111 -6.50 -4.77 -6.57
N VAL A 112 -6.22 -3.59 -6.01
CA VAL A 112 -5.95 -2.36 -6.79
C VAL A 112 -4.81 -2.52 -7.79
N PRO A 113 -3.62 -3.06 -7.45
CA PRO A 113 -2.52 -3.16 -8.39
C PRO A 113 -2.84 -4.01 -9.62
N GLY A 114 -3.44 -5.19 -9.39
CA GLY A 114 -3.82 -6.10 -10.47
C GLY A 114 -4.95 -5.57 -11.36
N LEU A 115 -5.96 -4.93 -10.75
CA LEU A 115 -7.03 -4.26 -11.50
C LEU A 115 -6.48 -3.12 -12.35
N LEU A 116 -5.57 -2.32 -11.80
CA LEU A 116 -4.95 -1.21 -12.51
C LEU A 116 -4.13 -1.70 -13.72
N ALA A 117 -3.32 -2.73 -13.53
CA ALA A 117 -2.55 -3.34 -14.62
C ALA A 117 -3.46 -3.85 -15.74
N GLY A 118 -4.53 -4.57 -15.40
CA GLY A 118 -5.49 -5.06 -16.39
C GLY A 118 -6.27 -3.95 -17.10
N LEU A 119 -6.59 -2.85 -16.42
CA LEU A 119 -7.29 -1.70 -17.01
C LEU A 119 -6.40 -0.87 -17.93
N LEU A 120 -5.09 -0.83 -17.66
CA LEU A 120 -4.08 -0.11 -18.47
C LEU A 120 -3.47 -0.98 -19.57
N ASP A 121 -3.71 -2.29 -19.55
CA ASP A 121 -3.01 -3.28 -20.40
C ASP A 121 -1.49 -3.24 -20.18
N TYR A 122 -1.06 -3.13 -18.93
CA TYR A 122 0.34 -3.09 -18.50
C TYR A 122 0.77 -4.45 -17.96
N ASN A 123 2.07 -4.77 -18.08
CA ASN A 123 2.65 -5.91 -17.37
C ASN A 123 2.44 -5.79 -15.87
N PHE A 124 2.33 -6.91 -15.14
CA PHE A 124 2.07 -6.93 -13.71
C PHE A 124 2.93 -7.92 -12.94
N VAL A 125 3.59 -7.43 -11.88
CA VAL A 125 4.32 -8.27 -10.93
C VAL A 125 3.89 -7.93 -9.51
N THR A 126 3.18 -8.84 -8.85
CA THR A 126 2.82 -8.70 -7.43
C THR A 126 3.87 -9.29 -6.51
N ASN A 127 3.80 -9.00 -5.20
CA ASN A 127 4.75 -9.48 -4.17
C ASN A 127 6.22 -9.20 -4.55
N CYS A 128 6.45 -8.04 -5.17
CA CYS A 128 7.74 -7.67 -5.71
C CYS A 128 8.72 -7.34 -4.57
N VAL A 129 9.83 -8.07 -4.53
CA VAL A 129 10.92 -7.92 -3.55
C VAL A 129 12.24 -7.46 -4.20
N SER A 130 12.30 -7.38 -5.52
CA SER A 130 13.43 -6.78 -6.24
C SER A 130 12.96 -6.21 -7.58
N LEU A 131 13.49 -5.04 -7.93
CA LEU A 131 13.22 -4.36 -9.18
C LEU A 131 14.51 -3.71 -9.71
N GLU A 132 14.88 -4.06 -10.93
CA GLU A 132 15.96 -3.45 -11.70
C GLU A 132 15.41 -3.01 -13.06
N ILE A 133 15.74 -1.79 -13.47
CA ILE A 133 15.33 -1.24 -14.77
C ILE A 133 16.57 -1.02 -15.63
N ASN A 134 16.57 -1.59 -16.84
CA ASN A 134 17.62 -1.46 -17.85
C ASN A 134 17.02 -1.02 -19.20
N GLY A 135 17.06 0.28 -19.48
CA GLY A 135 16.38 0.86 -20.63
C GLY A 135 14.86 0.67 -20.54
N THR A 136 14.27 -0.06 -21.48
CA THR A 136 12.84 -0.37 -21.52
C THR A 136 12.48 -1.68 -20.82
N LYS A 137 13.46 -2.41 -20.25
CA LYS A 137 13.25 -3.71 -19.63
C LYS A 137 13.30 -3.61 -18.12
N ALA A 138 12.39 -4.31 -17.49
CA ALA A 138 12.33 -4.51 -16.05
C ALA A 138 12.65 -5.97 -15.71
N LYS A 139 13.55 -6.18 -14.74
CA LYS A 139 13.79 -7.47 -14.10
C LYS A 139 13.26 -7.39 -12.68
N CYS A 140 12.33 -8.29 -12.36
CA CYS A 140 11.66 -8.34 -11.08
C CYS A 140 11.87 -9.69 -10.40
N SER A 141 12.00 -9.67 -9.08
CA SER A 141 11.87 -10.89 -8.26
C SER A 141 10.62 -10.75 -7.39
N ARG A 142 9.86 -11.84 -7.29
CA ARG A 142 8.69 -11.90 -6.42
C ARG A 142 8.70 -13.14 -5.53
N GLU A 143 8.14 -13.01 -4.35
CA GLU A 143 7.94 -14.17 -3.48
C GLU A 143 6.75 -15.00 -3.95
N ILE A 144 6.97 -16.30 -4.02
CA ILE A 144 5.95 -17.31 -4.32
C ILE A 144 6.00 -18.41 -3.26
N SER A 145 4.98 -19.27 -3.23
CA SER A 145 5.00 -20.43 -2.34
C SER A 145 6.19 -21.33 -2.65
N GLY A 146 7.09 -21.49 -1.67
CA GLY A 146 8.27 -22.34 -1.79
C GLY A 146 9.51 -21.70 -2.42
N GLY A 147 9.50 -20.40 -2.74
CA GLY A 147 10.70 -19.75 -3.26
C GLY A 147 10.49 -18.36 -3.84
N THR A 148 11.39 -18.00 -4.74
CA THR A 148 11.38 -16.71 -5.44
C THR A 148 11.33 -16.94 -6.95
N GLU A 149 10.43 -16.26 -7.63
CA GLU A 149 10.35 -16.22 -9.09
C GLU A 149 11.05 -14.95 -9.61
N VAL A 150 11.87 -15.11 -10.63
CA VAL A 150 12.50 -14.00 -11.36
C VAL A 150 11.86 -13.89 -12.73
N SER A 151 11.37 -12.72 -13.08
CA SER A 151 10.75 -12.43 -14.37
C SER A 151 11.35 -11.19 -15.03
N GLU A 152 11.36 -11.17 -16.35
CA GLU A 152 11.71 -10.01 -17.14
C GLU A 152 10.54 -9.62 -18.04
N CYS A 153 10.26 -8.32 -18.14
CA CYS A 153 9.23 -7.79 -19.02
C CYS A 153 9.61 -6.41 -19.56
N GLU A 154 8.93 -5.99 -20.62
CA GLU A 154 9.06 -4.63 -21.13
C GLU A 154 8.20 -3.66 -20.29
N LEU A 155 8.64 -2.41 -20.20
CA LEU A 155 7.80 -1.32 -19.71
C LEU A 155 6.69 -1.00 -20.75
N PRO A 156 5.51 -0.54 -20.33
CA PRO A 156 5.16 -0.14 -18.98
C PRO A 156 4.81 -1.31 -18.06
N LEU A 157 4.99 -1.08 -16.75
CA LEU A 157 4.85 -2.11 -15.72
C LEU A 157 4.11 -1.57 -14.48
N VAL A 158 3.24 -2.39 -13.90
CA VAL A 158 2.70 -2.20 -12.55
C VAL A 158 3.32 -3.22 -11.61
N ILE A 159 3.81 -2.80 -10.46
CA ILE A 159 4.26 -3.73 -9.42
C ILE A 159 3.48 -3.57 -8.12
N GLY A 160 3.29 -4.68 -7.41
CA GLY A 160 2.83 -4.72 -6.02
C GLY A 160 4.03 -4.82 -5.09
N SER A 161 4.44 -3.71 -4.49
CA SER A 161 5.59 -3.65 -3.57
C SER A 161 5.28 -4.23 -2.19
N GLN A 162 6.28 -4.85 -1.59
CA GLN A 162 6.21 -5.33 -0.21
C GLN A 162 7.58 -5.22 0.47
N LYS A 163 7.64 -5.61 1.75
CA LYS A 163 8.91 -5.78 2.47
C LYS A 163 9.88 -6.67 1.68
N GLY A 164 11.15 -6.28 1.61
CA GLY A 164 12.19 -6.93 0.80
C GLY A 164 12.51 -6.18 -0.49
N LEU A 165 11.59 -5.36 -1.04
CA LEU A 165 11.91 -4.44 -2.13
C LEU A 165 12.90 -3.36 -1.67
N VAL A 166 12.75 -2.95 -0.42
CA VAL A 166 13.65 -2.11 0.37
C VAL A 166 13.65 -2.68 1.78
N GLU A 167 14.80 -2.69 2.46
CA GLU A 167 14.88 -3.08 3.86
C GLU A 167 14.24 -2.01 4.77
N GLU A 168 13.65 -2.42 5.89
CA GLU A 168 13.01 -1.48 6.83
C GLU A 168 13.99 -0.44 7.38
N SER A 169 15.25 -0.82 7.56
CA SER A 169 16.34 0.07 8.01
C SER A 169 16.65 1.17 7.02
N ASP A 170 16.33 0.97 5.75
CA ASP A 170 16.70 1.85 4.64
C ASP A 170 15.54 2.74 4.19
N LEU A 171 14.39 2.63 4.86
CA LEU A 171 13.26 3.52 4.62
C LEU A 171 13.66 4.99 4.86
N ILE A 172 13.30 5.84 3.92
CA ILE A 172 13.64 7.26 3.98
C ILE A 172 12.78 7.97 5.02
N ILE A 173 13.40 8.41 6.12
CA ILE A 173 12.74 9.24 7.14
C ILE A 173 12.90 10.71 6.75
N PRO A 174 11.82 11.48 6.58
CA PRO A 174 11.90 12.88 6.23
C PRO A 174 12.66 13.70 7.29
N ASN A 175 13.66 14.44 6.87
CA ASN A 175 14.34 15.41 7.72
C ASN A 175 13.65 16.78 7.68
N MET A 176 14.04 17.70 8.57
CA MET A 176 13.45 19.03 8.66
C MET A 176 13.51 19.81 7.34
N ARG A 177 14.60 19.70 6.59
CA ARG A 177 14.74 20.35 5.27
C ARG A 177 13.73 19.77 4.27
N GLY A 178 13.58 18.44 4.21
CA GLY A 178 12.60 17.77 3.36
C GLY A 178 11.17 18.20 3.68
N ILE A 179 10.83 18.30 4.98
CA ILE A 179 9.51 18.77 5.43
C ILE A 179 9.26 20.22 4.99
N MET A 180 10.25 21.11 5.12
CA MET A 180 10.11 22.49 4.66
C MET A 180 9.95 22.58 3.13
N MET A 181 10.75 21.85 2.37
CA MET A 181 10.67 21.82 0.91
C MET A 181 9.34 21.22 0.42
N ALA A 182 8.82 20.21 1.09
CA ALA A 182 7.56 19.58 0.75
C ALA A 182 6.37 20.55 0.75
N ARG A 183 6.42 21.62 1.55
CA ARG A 183 5.37 22.65 1.57
C ARG A 183 5.26 23.43 0.26
N GLN A 184 6.37 23.54 -0.47
CA GLN A 184 6.45 24.27 -1.75
C GLN A 184 6.24 23.36 -2.97
N LYS A 185 6.38 22.04 -2.79
CA LYS A 185 6.15 21.07 -3.87
C LYS A 185 4.66 21.01 -4.27
N PRO A 186 4.35 20.79 -5.57
CA PRO A 186 2.98 20.75 -6.04
C PRO A 186 2.20 19.59 -5.41
N LEU A 187 1.03 19.91 -4.88
CA LEU A 187 -0.02 18.97 -4.51
C LEU A 187 -1.26 19.40 -5.30
N GLU A 188 -1.62 18.61 -6.28
CA GLU A 188 -2.75 18.82 -7.16
C GLU A 188 -3.97 18.04 -6.65
N ILE A 189 -5.12 18.70 -6.65
CA ILE A 189 -6.40 18.05 -6.33
C ILE A 189 -7.17 17.93 -7.64
N LYS A 190 -7.53 16.69 -7.99
CA LYS A 190 -8.34 16.39 -9.17
C LYS A 190 -9.74 15.95 -8.74
N GLU A 191 -10.73 16.38 -9.49
CA GLU A 191 -12.10 15.90 -9.33
C GLU A 191 -12.18 14.43 -9.76
N ALA A 192 -12.96 13.64 -9.02
CA ALA A 192 -13.22 12.26 -9.36
C ALA A 192 -14.20 12.15 -10.55
N GLN A 193 -14.00 11.13 -11.39
CA GLN A 193 -14.92 10.81 -12.48
C GLN A 193 -16.16 10.05 -12.02
N SER A 194 -16.24 9.74 -10.73
CA SER A 194 -17.41 9.14 -10.07
C SER A 194 -17.84 7.78 -10.64
N PHE A 195 -16.88 6.90 -10.87
CA PHE A 195 -17.17 5.51 -11.28
C PHE A 195 -18.01 4.77 -10.26
N SER A 196 -18.94 3.91 -10.73
CA SER A 196 -19.79 3.11 -9.86
C SER A 196 -18.98 2.09 -9.08
N SER A 197 -19.21 2.02 -7.78
CA SER A 197 -18.66 0.98 -6.92
C SER A 197 -19.24 -0.39 -7.26
N LYS A 198 -18.41 -1.44 -7.18
CA LYS A 198 -18.78 -2.84 -7.37
C LYS A 198 -19.00 -3.58 -6.04
N ALA A 199 -18.44 -3.02 -4.96
CA ALA A 199 -18.60 -3.54 -3.61
C ALA A 199 -18.96 -2.40 -2.65
N ILE A 200 -19.71 -2.71 -1.61
CA ILE A 200 -20.08 -1.80 -0.53
C ILE A 200 -19.93 -2.49 0.82
N ASP A 201 -19.41 -1.78 1.79
CA ASP A 201 -19.37 -2.24 3.17
C ASP A 201 -20.80 -2.22 3.75
N LYS A 202 -21.26 -3.36 4.27
CA LYS A 202 -22.58 -3.45 4.88
C LYS A 202 -22.53 -3.30 6.38
N LYS A 203 -21.56 -3.95 7.02
CA LYS A 203 -21.41 -3.95 8.48
C LYS A 203 -20.02 -4.38 8.89
N PHE A 204 -19.51 -3.73 9.94
CA PHE A 204 -18.25 -4.07 10.60
C PHE A 204 -18.53 -4.84 11.88
N TYR A 205 -17.63 -5.73 12.25
CA TYR A 205 -17.68 -6.47 13.49
C TYR A 205 -16.33 -6.38 14.20
N LYS A 206 -16.36 -6.15 15.50
CA LYS A 206 -15.15 -6.31 16.31
C LYS A 206 -14.89 -7.80 16.49
N PRO A 207 -13.62 -8.24 16.45
CA PRO A 207 -13.30 -9.60 16.84
C PRO A 207 -13.70 -9.81 18.31
N GLU A 208 -14.00 -11.05 18.65
CA GLU A 208 -14.24 -11.43 20.04
C GLU A 208 -13.00 -11.07 20.89
N SER A 209 -13.25 -10.66 22.14
CA SER A 209 -12.13 -10.40 23.06
C SER A 209 -11.34 -11.69 23.28
N LYS A 210 -10.04 -11.62 23.08
CA LYS A 210 -9.16 -12.75 23.42
C LYS A 210 -9.31 -13.06 24.90
N GLY A 211 -9.49 -14.33 25.24
CA GLY A 211 -9.45 -14.83 26.61
C GLY A 211 -8.08 -14.59 27.26
N GLU A 212 -7.94 -15.01 28.51
CA GLU A 212 -6.65 -14.94 29.20
C GLU A 212 -5.60 -15.78 28.47
N VAL A 213 -4.41 -15.21 28.33
CA VAL A 213 -3.28 -15.90 27.71
C VAL A 213 -2.69 -16.88 28.74
N LYS A 214 -2.63 -18.15 28.38
CA LYS A 214 -1.90 -19.16 29.17
C LYS A 214 -0.44 -19.16 28.76
N LEU A 215 0.42 -18.74 29.67
CA LEU A 215 1.87 -18.76 29.45
C LEU A 215 2.45 -20.09 29.93
N VAL A 216 3.23 -20.72 29.09
CA VAL A 216 3.96 -21.97 29.40
C VAL A 216 5.45 -21.63 29.38
N LYS A 217 6.22 -22.20 30.34
CA LYS A 217 7.66 -21.98 30.38
C LYS A 217 8.35 -22.67 29.20
N PRO A 218 9.51 -22.14 28.73
CA PRO A 218 10.24 -22.73 27.59
C PRO A 218 10.65 -24.20 27.77
N ASP A 219 10.81 -24.63 28.98
CA ASP A 219 11.17 -26.03 29.37
C ASP A 219 9.97 -26.97 29.53
N GLU A 220 8.73 -26.46 29.43
CA GLU A 220 7.48 -27.23 29.54
C GLU A 220 6.82 -27.42 28.15
N ILE A 221 7.57 -27.80 27.12
CA ILE A 221 7.05 -27.97 25.74
C ILE A 221 5.92 -29.00 25.66
N ASP A 222 6.04 -30.14 26.37
CA ASP A 222 5.00 -31.18 26.37
C ASP A 222 3.66 -30.64 26.87
N LYS A 223 3.68 -29.77 27.87
CA LYS A 223 2.47 -29.09 28.36
C LYS A 223 1.87 -28.12 27.33
N LEU A 224 2.70 -27.42 26.54
CA LEU A 224 2.20 -26.61 25.46
C LEU A 224 1.51 -27.48 24.39
N ILE A 225 2.10 -28.60 24.02
CA ILE A 225 1.52 -29.53 23.04
C ILE A 225 0.18 -30.04 23.56
N ASP A 226 0.11 -30.50 24.81
CA ASP A 226 -1.13 -30.99 25.45
C ASP A 226 -2.23 -29.93 25.45
N LEU A 227 -1.90 -28.65 25.76
CA LEU A 227 -2.85 -27.54 25.72
C LEU A 227 -3.35 -27.24 24.31
N LEU A 228 -2.48 -27.33 23.30
CA LEU A 228 -2.84 -27.11 21.90
C LEU A 228 -3.71 -28.24 21.33
N GLU A 229 -3.40 -29.50 21.70
CA GLU A 229 -4.11 -30.68 21.21
C GLU A 229 -5.45 -30.89 21.94
N ASN A 230 -5.46 -30.85 23.26
CA ASN A 230 -6.61 -31.27 24.05
C ASN A 230 -7.52 -30.14 24.49
N GLU A 231 -7.00 -28.89 24.68
CA GLU A 231 -7.78 -27.75 25.09
C GLU A 231 -8.13 -26.85 23.91
N ALA A 232 -7.13 -26.37 23.16
CA ALA A 232 -7.35 -25.48 22.03
C ALA A 232 -7.83 -26.20 20.76
N LYS A 233 -7.53 -27.50 20.63
CA LYS A 233 -7.90 -28.38 19.50
C LYS A 233 -7.47 -27.79 18.15
N VAL A 234 -6.24 -27.30 18.08
CA VAL A 234 -5.64 -26.67 16.89
C VAL A 234 -4.48 -27.49 16.30
N LEU A 235 -4.12 -28.57 16.96
CA LEU A 235 -3.21 -29.63 16.48
C LEU A 235 -3.98 -30.92 16.22
#